data_79c558743a1358987ce5ef146a66ee4c
#
_entry.id   79c558743a1358987ce5ef146a66ee4c
#
_cell.length_a   1.000
_cell.length_b   1.000
_cell.length_c   1.000
_cell.angle_alpha   90.00
_cell.angle_beta   90.00
_cell.angle_gamma   90.00
#
_symmetry.space_group_name_H-M   'P 1'
#
loop_
_entity.id
_entity.type
_entity.pdbx_description
1 polymer ?
#
loop_
_entity_poly.entity_id
_entity_poly.type
_entity_poly.pdbx_seq_one_letter_code
_entity_poly.pdbx_strand_id
1 'polypeptide(L)'
;MDDLATSPLRLSVRGTSAQGEKPAAVELELPADVRCIEEAVELMARHCFAGFTPCSRTGFRLRVLLAEAISNSILFRAGGDPSRRVRVRAELHDADILLEVTDDGPGFNPAEVADPTLPDGLARPIGRGLFLIKNLADHVEFNERGNTIWMTLPRS
;
A
#
# COMPACT_ATOMS: atom_id res chain seq x y z
N MET A 1 27.81 -10.20 11.52
CA MET A 1 27.16 -10.11 11.42
C MET A 1 26.14 -10.19 10.76
N ASP A 2 25.45 -10.39 10.71
CA ASP A 2 24.72 -10.63 9.90
C ASP A 2 23.47 -10.03 9.95
N ASP A 3 23.42 -8.90 9.43
CA ASP A 3 22.27 -8.07 9.38
C ASP A 3 21.14 -8.66 8.56
N LEU A 4 21.41 -9.73 7.87
CA LEU A 4 20.41 -10.42 7.09
C LEU A 4 19.31 -11.01 7.95
N ALA A 5 19.62 -11.29 9.22
CA ALA A 5 18.64 -11.85 10.14
C ALA A 5 17.78 -10.79 10.81
N THR A 6 18.08 -9.50 10.59
CA THR A 6 17.42 -8.43 11.30
C THR A 6 16.73 -7.44 10.38
N SER A 7 16.06 -7.96 9.34
CA SER A 7 15.26 -7.09 8.48
C SER A 7 14.19 -6.36 9.31
N PRO A 8 14.03 -5.05 9.13
CA PRO A 8 12.99 -4.31 9.84
C PRO A 8 11.59 -4.64 9.36
N LEU A 9 11.46 -5.37 8.26
CA LEU A 9 10.17 -5.72 7.70
C LEU A 9 9.69 -7.05 8.28
N ARG A 10 8.41 -7.10 8.62
CA ARG A 10 7.77 -8.32 9.14
C ARG A 10 6.67 -8.76 8.20
N LEU A 11 6.83 -9.94 7.63
CA LEU A 11 5.92 -10.48 6.64
C LEU A 11 5.15 -11.67 7.22
N SER A 12 3.85 -11.71 6.94
CA SER A 12 2.99 -12.83 7.30
C SER A 12 2.09 -13.16 6.10
N VAL A 13 1.99 -14.44 5.77
CA VAL A 13 1.20 -14.90 4.62
C VAL A 13 0.19 -15.93 5.10
N ARG A 14 -1.07 -15.76 4.69
CA ARG A 14 -2.15 -16.69 4.99
C ARG A 14 -2.77 -17.18 3.68
N GLY A 15 -2.82 -18.51 3.50
CA GLY A 15 -3.52 -19.09 2.35
C GLY A 15 -5.03 -19.03 2.51
N THR A 16 -5.74 -19.41 1.46
CA THR A 16 -7.19 -19.55 1.52
C THR A 16 -7.54 -20.60 2.56
N SER A 17 -8.60 -20.34 3.37
CA SER A 17 -9.01 -21.28 4.39
C SER A 17 -9.50 -22.59 3.74
N ALA A 18 -9.47 -23.67 4.52
CA ALA A 18 -9.86 -24.99 4.02
C ALA A 18 -11.29 -25.00 3.49
N GLN A 19 -12.17 -24.15 4.02
CA GLN A 19 -13.55 -24.05 3.59
C GLN A 19 -13.75 -22.97 2.52
N GLY A 20 -12.70 -22.28 2.11
CA GLY A 20 -12.81 -21.19 1.16
C GLY A 20 -13.47 -19.93 1.71
N GLU A 21 -13.68 -19.87 3.03
CA GLU A 21 -14.38 -18.75 3.65
C GLU A 21 -13.56 -17.48 3.75
N LYS A 22 -12.24 -17.62 3.83
CA LYS A 22 -11.33 -16.47 3.94
C LYS A 22 -10.37 -16.48 2.78
N PRO A 23 -10.20 -15.33 2.11
CA PRO A 23 -9.24 -15.24 1.02
C PRO A 23 -7.81 -15.33 1.53
N ALA A 24 -6.90 -15.67 0.65
CA ALA A 24 -5.47 -15.55 0.95
C ALA A 24 -5.16 -14.09 1.26
N ALA A 25 -4.23 -13.88 2.18
CA ALA A 25 -3.83 -12.53 2.57
C ALA A 25 -2.33 -12.48 2.80
N VAL A 26 -1.75 -11.34 2.46
CA VAL A 26 -0.34 -11.04 2.70
C VAL A 26 -0.32 -9.79 3.57
N GLU A 27 0.40 -9.84 4.67
CA GLU A 27 0.54 -8.71 5.58
C GLU A 27 2.01 -8.38 5.77
N LEU A 28 2.33 -7.10 5.79
CA LEU A 28 3.68 -6.62 5.96
C LEU A 28 3.65 -5.44 6.92
N GLU A 29 4.56 -5.44 7.88
CA GLU A 29 4.78 -4.30 8.75
C GLU A 29 6.18 -3.76 8.52
N LEU A 30 6.30 -2.45 8.40
CA LEU A 30 7.59 -1.79 8.16
C LEU A 30 7.68 -0.52 8.99
N PRO A 31 8.90 -0.09 9.33
CA PRO A 31 9.06 1.22 9.96
C PRO A 31 8.74 2.33 8.96
N ALA A 32 8.37 3.51 9.48
CA ALA A 32 8.07 4.67 8.66
C ALA A 32 9.36 5.29 8.14
N ASP A 33 10.08 4.56 7.30
CA ASP A 33 11.38 4.92 6.75
C ASP A 33 11.33 4.73 5.24
N VAL A 34 11.57 5.81 4.49
CA VAL A 34 11.49 5.77 3.03
C VAL A 34 12.45 4.76 2.40
N ARG A 35 13.54 4.41 3.10
CA ARG A 35 14.49 3.42 2.62
C ARG A 35 13.91 2.01 2.56
N CYS A 36 12.79 1.77 3.25
CA CYS A 36 12.15 0.47 3.27
C CYS A 36 11.09 0.29 2.19
N ILE A 37 10.74 1.35 1.46
CA ILE A 37 9.60 1.32 0.53
C ILE A 37 9.83 0.32 -0.60
N GLU A 38 10.98 0.39 -1.25
CA GLU A 38 11.25 -0.46 -2.42
C GLU A 38 11.20 -1.94 -2.05
N GLU A 39 11.84 -2.32 -0.95
CA GLU A 39 11.81 -3.70 -0.48
C GLU A 39 10.40 -4.14 -0.10
N ALA A 40 9.65 -3.28 0.57
CA ALA A 40 8.27 -3.58 0.95
C ALA A 40 7.40 -3.83 -0.27
N VAL A 41 7.51 -2.98 -1.29
CA VAL A 41 6.73 -3.11 -2.52
C VAL A 41 7.05 -4.43 -3.22
N GLU A 42 8.34 -4.78 -3.36
CA GLU A 42 8.72 -6.01 -4.05
C GLU A 42 8.35 -7.26 -3.26
N LEU A 43 8.44 -7.23 -1.93
CA LEU A 43 7.97 -8.34 -1.11
C LEU A 43 6.46 -8.57 -1.28
N MET A 44 5.68 -7.50 -1.23
CA MET A 44 4.24 -7.60 -1.41
C MET A 44 3.90 -8.13 -2.80
N ALA A 45 4.55 -7.61 -3.84
CA ALA A 45 4.29 -8.06 -5.21
C ALA A 45 4.61 -9.54 -5.38
N ARG A 46 5.75 -9.98 -4.85
CA ARG A 46 6.17 -11.37 -4.94
C ARG A 46 5.15 -12.32 -4.33
N HIS A 47 4.63 -11.96 -3.18
CA HIS A 47 3.68 -12.82 -2.46
C HIS A 47 2.26 -12.70 -3.00
N CYS A 48 1.86 -11.52 -3.47
CA CYS A 48 0.55 -11.35 -4.10
C CYS A 48 0.43 -12.14 -5.41
N PHE A 49 1.53 -12.28 -6.12
CA PHE A 49 1.55 -12.98 -7.41
C PHE A 49 2.12 -14.40 -7.32
N ALA A 50 2.28 -14.94 -6.11
CA ALA A 50 2.71 -16.31 -5.95
C ALA A 50 1.66 -17.24 -6.53
N GLY A 51 2.08 -18.15 -7.40
CA GLY A 51 1.18 -19.12 -8.01
C GLY A 51 0.53 -18.69 -9.32
N PHE A 52 0.71 -17.44 -9.76
CA PHE A 52 0.26 -17.04 -11.09
C PHE A 52 1.11 -15.88 -11.60
N THR A 53 1.09 -15.68 -12.91
CA THR A 53 1.83 -14.58 -13.52
C THR A 53 0.82 -13.50 -13.93
N PRO A 54 0.87 -12.32 -13.31
CA PRO A 54 -0.04 -11.24 -13.70
C PRO A 54 0.38 -10.67 -15.06
N CYS A 55 -0.55 -10.01 -15.75
CA CYS A 55 -0.15 -9.22 -16.89
C CYS A 55 0.70 -8.03 -16.41
N SER A 56 1.49 -7.46 -17.32
CA SER A 56 2.41 -6.38 -16.95
C SER A 56 1.68 -5.17 -16.37
N ARG A 57 0.45 -4.90 -16.86
CA ARG A 57 -0.36 -3.79 -16.35
C ARG A 57 -0.74 -3.99 -14.89
N THR A 58 -1.17 -5.19 -14.50
CA THR A 58 -1.54 -5.48 -13.12
C THR A 58 -0.33 -5.40 -12.21
N GLY A 59 0.81 -5.96 -12.64
CA GLY A 59 2.05 -5.87 -11.88
C GLY A 59 2.50 -4.43 -11.65
N PHE A 60 2.39 -3.60 -12.69
CA PHE A 60 2.72 -2.19 -12.60
C PHE A 60 1.77 -1.45 -11.66
N ARG A 61 0.46 -1.68 -11.81
CA ARG A 61 -0.55 -1.01 -10.98
C ARG A 61 -0.35 -1.34 -9.50
N LEU A 62 -0.12 -2.61 -9.16
CA LEU A 62 0.08 -3.00 -7.78
C LEU A 62 1.28 -2.28 -7.18
N ARG A 63 2.40 -2.24 -7.90
CA ARG A 63 3.62 -1.61 -7.41
C ARG A 63 3.46 -0.12 -7.20
N VAL A 64 2.84 0.57 -8.15
CA VAL A 64 2.63 2.03 -8.03
C VAL A 64 1.66 2.35 -6.91
N LEU A 65 0.55 1.61 -6.81
CA LEU A 65 -0.43 1.84 -5.74
C LEU A 65 0.22 1.67 -4.37
N LEU A 66 0.98 0.61 -4.19
CA LEU A 66 1.66 0.38 -2.91
C LEU A 66 2.72 1.43 -2.63
N ALA A 67 3.54 1.75 -3.62
CA ALA A 67 4.61 2.73 -3.44
C ALA A 67 4.04 4.10 -3.05
N GLU A 68 2.99 4.55 -3.72
CA GLU A 68 2.37 5.85 -3.43
C GLU A 68 1.69 5.85 -2.07
N ALA A 69 0.94 4.79 -1.74
CA ALA A 69 0.24 4.73 -0.47
C ALA A 69 1.20 4.63 0.71
N ILE A 70 2.24 3.81 0.60
CA ILE A 70 3.24 3.68 1.66
C ILE A 70 4.02 4.99 1.81
N SER A 71 4.41 5.60 0.69
CA SER A 71 5.12 6.88 0.72
C SER A 71 4.30 7.97 1.41
N ASN A 72 3.01 8.06 1.09
CA ASN A 72 2.12 9.03 1.74
C ASN A 72 2.02 8.76 3.23
N SER A 73 1.91 7.50 3.64
CA SER A 73 1.86 7.14 5.06
C SER A 73 3.13 7.58 5.78
N ILE A 74 4.29 7.37 5.19
CA ILE A 74 5.57 7.70 5.82
C ILE A 74 5.77 9.20 5.86
N LEU A 75 5.60 9.88 4.72
CA LEU A 75 6.02 11.28 4.60
C LEU A 75 5.03 12.26 5.19
N PHE A 76 3.74 11.95 5.13
CA PHE A 76 2.72 12.94 5.47
C PHE A 76 1.89 12.55 6.69
N ARG A 77 1.66 11.27 6.94
CA ARG A 77 0.81 10.84 8.04
C ARG A 77 1.60 10.42 9.26
N ALA A 78 2.71 9.72 9.06
CA ALA A 78 3.58 9.31 10.16
C ALA A 78 4.64 10.36 10.49
N GLY A 79 4.71 11.46 9.72
CA GLY A 79 5.64 12.55 9.97
C GLY A 79 7.10 12.18 9.75
N GLY A 80 7.37 11.10 9.02
CA GLY A 80 8.74 10.67 8.78
C GLY A 80 9.44 10.12 10.01
N ASP A 81 8.70 9.85 11.10
CA ASP A 81 9.27 9.31 12.34
C ASP A 81 9.47 7.80 12.21
N PRO A 82 10.72 7.31 12.15
CA PRO A 82 10.96 5.87 11.93
C PRO A 82 10.55 4.97 13.09
N SER A 83 10.22 5.54 14.25
CA SER A 83 9.68 4.74 15.36
C SER A 83 8.21 4.36 15.12
N ARG A 84 7.53 5.05 14.19
CA ARG A 84 6.18 4.71 13.80
C ARG A 84 6.18 3.57 12.79
N ARG A 85 5.06 2.88 12.71
CA ARG A 85 4.94 1.70 11.85
C ARG A 85 3.89 1.91 10.78
N VAL A 86 4.12 1.31 9.63
CA VAL A 86 3.16 1.24 8.53
C VAL A 86 2.82 -0.23 8.34
N ARG A 87 1.53 -0.53 8.22
CA ARG A 87 1.05 -1.89 7.94
C ARG A 87 0.42 -1.93 6.57
N VAL A 88 0.79 -2.93 5.80
CA VAL A 88 0.30 -3.15 4.46
C VAL A 88 -0.35 -4.52 4.42
N ARG A 89 -1.56 -4.59 3.88
CA ARG A 89 -2.28 -5.85 3.77
C ARG A 89 -2.84 -5.99 2.37
N ALA A 90 -2.77 -7.18 1.82
CA ALA A 90 -3.40 -7.51 0.55
C ALA A 90 -4.28 -8.73 0.75
N GLU A 91 -5.54 -8.64 0.32
CA GLU A 91 -6.44 -9.79 0.25
C GLU A 91 -6.59 -10.18 -1.20
N LEU A 92 -6.37 -11.46 -1.48
CA LEU A 92 -6.38 -11.98 -2.84
C LEU A 92 -7.71 -12.66 -3.10
N HIS A 93 -8.61 -11.95 -3.78
CA HIS A 93 -9.90 -12.50 -4.19
C HIS A 93 -9.80 -13.08 -5.60
N ASP A 94 -10.82 -13.81 -6.03
CA ASP A 94 -10.78 -14.46 -7.34
C ASP A 94 -10.61 -13.47 -8.49
N ALA A 95 -11.31 -12.36 -8.44
CA ALA A 95 -11.31 -11.40 -9.52
C ALA A 95 -10.46 -10.16 -9.27
N ASP A 96 -10.18 -9.85 -8.01
CA ASP A 96 -9.47 -8.62 -7.67
C ASP A 96 -8.58 -8.77 -6.43
N ILE A 97 -7.80 -7.76 -6.19
CA ILE A 97 -6.92 -7.65 -5.02
C ILE A 97 -7.34 -6.41 -4.25
N LEU A 98 -7.56 -6.58 -2.95
CA LEU A 98 -7.83 -5.47 -2.04
C LEU A 98 -6.56 -5.15 -1.28
N LEU A 99 -6.07 -3.92 -1.45
CA LEU A 99 -4.88 -3.43 -0.74
C LEU A 99 -5.31 -2.49 0.37
N GLU A 100 -4.65 -2.60 1.52
CA GLU A 100 -4.90 -1.74 2.66
C GLU A 100 -3.57 -1.26 3.20
N VAL A 101 -3.43 0.04 3.38
CA VAL A 101 -2.23 0.64 3.98
C VAL A 101 -2.68 1.48 5.16
N THR A 102 -2.16 1.16 6.35
CA THR A 102 -2.52 1.81 7.60
C THR A 102 -1.24 2.25 8.32
N ASP A 103 -1.29 3.42 8.93
CA ASP A 103 -0.20 3.86 9.80
C ASP A 103 -0.77 4.26 11.16
N ASP A 104 0.12 4.43 12.14
CA ASP A 104 -0.25 4.80 13.50
C ASP A 104 -0.13 6.31 13.76
N GLY A 105 0.00 7.08 12.68
CA GLY A 105 0.05 8.54 12.76
C GLY A 105 -1.33 9.16 12.94
N PRO A 106 -1.37 10.49 13.03
CA PRO A 106 -2.65 11.19 13.25
C PRO A 106 -3.58 11.18 12.04
N GLY A 107 -3.08 10.81 10.87
CA GLY A 107 -3.88 10.83 9.65
C GLY A 107 -3.93 12.19 9.01
N PHE A 108 -4.80 12.34 8.02
CA PHE A 108 -5.05 13.61 7.35
C PHE A 108 -6.49 13.61 6.84
N ASN A 109 -6.99 14.78 6.45
CA ASN A 109 -8.31 14.88 5.85
C ASN A 109 -8.16 14.82 4.32
N PRO A 110 -8.59 13.75 3.66
CA PRO A 110 -8.46 13.65 2.20
C PRO A 110 -9.19 14.77 1.45
N ALA A 111 -10.25 15.32 2.03
CA ALA A 111 -11.01 16.40 1.41
C ALA A 111 -10.23 17.71 1.38
N GLU A 112 -9.21 17.86 2.22
CA GLU A 112 -8.38 19.04 2.27
C GLU A 112 -7.18 18.99 1.34
N VAL A 113 -6.95 17.85 0.67
CA VAL A 113 -5.85 17.74 -0.28
C VAL A 113 -6.21 18.52 -1.54
N ALA A 114 -5.27 19.36 -2.01
CA ALA A 114 -5.50 20.18 -3.19
C ALA A 114 -5.78 19.32 -4.41
N ASP A 115 -6.66 19.82 -5.30
CA ASP A 115 -7.01 19.16 -6.55
C ASP A 115 -5.74 19.06 -7.44
N PRO A 116 -5.28 17.86 -7.80
CA PRO A 116 -4.08 17.70 -8.60
C PRO A 116 -4.23 18.17 -10.04
N THR A 117 -5.48 18.44 -10.50
CA THR A 117 -5.68 18.99 -11.83
C THR A 117 -5.42 20.49 -11.88
N LEU A 118 -5.29 21.15 -10.73
CA LEU A 118 -4.92 22.56 -10.64
C LEU A 118 -3.39 22.67 -10.50
N PRO A 119 -2.78 23.77 -10.98
CA PRO A 119 -1.32 23.90 -10.92
C PRO A 119 -0.74 23.70 -9.52
N ASP A 120 -1.38 24.27 -8.49
CA ASP A 120 -0.89 24.13 -7.11
C ASP A 120 -1.02 22.70 -6.61
N GLY A 121 -2.05 21.97 -7.04
CA GLY A 121 -2.25 20.58 -6.66
C GLY A 121 -1.16 19.68 -7.19
N LEU A 122 -0.75 19.88 -8.43
CA LEU A 122 0.32 19.11 -9.06
C LEU A 122 1.68 19.38 -8.44
N ALA A 123 1.87 20.58 -7.86
CA ALA A 123 3.12 20.93 -7.22
C ALA A 123 3.30 20.25 -5.86
N ARG A 124 2.23 19.70 -5.26
CA ARG A 124 2.29 19.06 -3.94
C ARG A 124 2.44 17.55 -4.10
N PRO A 125 3.48 16.93 -3.51
CA PRO A 125 3.70 15.49 -3.68
C PRO A 125 2.52 14.63 -3.28
N ILE A 126 1.83 14.95 -2.18
CA ILE A 126 0.68 14.16 -1.75
C ILE A 126 -0.47 14.22 -2.75
N GLY A 127 -0.69 15.39 -3.36
CA GLY A 127 -1.72 15.54 -4.39
C GLY A 127 -1.42 14.68 -5.61
N ARG A 128 -0.16 14.64 -6.05
CA ARG A 128 0.23 13.81 -7.18
C ARG A 128 0.08 12.33 -6.88
N GLY A 129 0.48 11.90 -5.67
CA GLY A 129 0.34 10.51 -5.26
C GLY A 129 -1.10 10.06 -5.23
N LEU A 130 -1.99 10.86 -4.66
CA LEU A 130 -3.42 10.54 -4.62
C LEU A 130 -4.04 10.54 -6.01
N PHE A 131 -3.59 11.44 -6.89
CA PHE A 131 -4.04 11.45 -8.28
C PHE A 131 -3.70 10.13 -8.98
N LEU A 132 -2.46 9.65 -8.82
CA LEU A 132 -2.04 8.37 -9.39
C LEU A 132 -2.87 7.22 -8.83
N ILE A 133 -3.07 7.20 -7.52
CA ILE A 133 -3.87 6.15 -6.88
C ILE A 133 -5.29 6.12 -7.45
N LYS A 134 -5.93 7.28 -7.55
CA LYS A 134 -7.30 7.36 -8.05
C LYS A 134 -7.41 6.96 -9.52
N ASN A 135 -6.35 7.14 -10.29
CA ASN A 135 -6.34 6.76 -11.70
C ASN A 135 -6.00 5.30 -11.95
N LEU A 136 -5.24 4.68 -11.05
CA LEU A 136 -4.77 3.31 -11.23
C LEU A 136 -5.61 2.28 -10.49
N ALA A 137 -6.25 2.65 -9.40
CA ALA A 137 -7.14 1.74 -8.67
C ALA A 137 -8.55 1.81 -9.25
N ASP A 138 -9.26 0.69 -9.20
CA ASP A 138 -10.67 0.68 -9.58
C ASP A 138 -11.52 1.36 -8.51
N HIS A 139 -11.11 1.28 -7.26
CA HIS A 139 -11.84 1.86 -6.15
C HIS A 139 -10.86 2.29 -5.06
N VAL A 140 -11.12 3.42 -4.43
CA VAL A 140 -10.28 3.98 -3.37
C VAL A 140 -11.18 4.50 -2.25
N GLU A 141 -10.87 4.12 -1.02
CA GLU A 141 -11.56 4.62 0.15
C GLU A 141 -10.57 4.98 1.26
N PHE A 142 -10.93 5.92 2.10
CA PHE A 142 -10.18 6.30 3.29
C PHE A 142 -11.08 6.11 4.51
N ASN A 143 -10.48 5.83 5.68
CA ASN A 143 -11.22 5.87 6.93
C ASN A 143 -11.40 7.33 7.36
N GLU A 144 -12.19 7.57 8.42
CA GLU A 144 -12.48 8.93 8.88
C GLU A 144 -11.23 9.69 9.31
N ARG A 145 -10.28 9.00 9.93
CA ARG A 145 -9.04 9.64 10.39
C ARG A 145 -8.05 9.91 9.28
N GLY A 146 -8.23 9.25 8.13
CA GLY A 146 -7.28 9.40 7.03
C GLY A 146 -5.96 8.68 7.24
N ASN A 147 -5.88 7.73 8.19
CA ASN A 147 -4.68 6.95 8.42
C ASN A 147 -4.75 5.54 7.83
N THR A 148 -5.84 5.22 7.15
CA THR A 148 -5.99 3.98 6.41
C THR A 148 -6.54 4.29 5.02
N ILE A 149 -5.95 3.66 4.01
CA ILE A 149 -6.45 3.73 2.64
C ILE A 149 -6.70 2.31 2.15
N TRP A 150 -7.83 2.10 1.49
CA TRP A 150 -8.17 0.85 0.81
C TRP A 150 -8.19 1.11 -0.68
N MET A 151 -7.57 0.21 -1.45
CA MET A 151 -7.50 0.31 -2.91
C MET A 151 -7.81 -1.04 -3.50
N THR A 152 -8.58 -1.06 -4.58
CA THR A 152 -8.94 -2.30 -5.26
C THR A 152 -8.43 -2.24 -6.69
N LEU A 153 -7.87 -3.35 -7.17
CA LEU A 153 -7.43 -3.47 -8.56
C LEU A 153 -7.76 -4.87 -9.08
N PRO A 154 -7.95 -5.03 -10.41
CA PRO A 154 -8.20 -6.36 -10.98
C PRO A 154 -6.99 -7.26 -10.76
N ARG A 155 -7.25 -8.55 -10.56
CA ARG A 155 -6.19 -9.54 -10.35
C ARG A 155 -5.49 -9.90 -11.66
N SER A 156 -6.17 -9.78 -12.76
CA SER A 156 -5.63 -10.15 -14.08
C SER A 156 -5.82 -9.05 -15.11
#